data_e8a627f73488b80ee5e2e943e77a3f26
#
_entry.id   e8a627f73488b80ee5e2e943e77a3f26
#
_cell.length_a   1.000
_cell.length_b   1.000
_cell.length_c   1.000
_cell.angle_alpha   90.00
_cell.angle_beta   90.00
_cell.angle_gamma   90.00
#
_symmetry.space_group_name_H-M   'P 1'
#
loop_
_entity.id
_entity.type
_entity.pdbx_description
1 polymer ?
#
loop_
_entity_poly.entity_id
_entity_poly.type
_entity_poly.pdbx_seq_one_letter_code
_entity_poly.pdbx_strand_id
1 'polypeptide(L)'
;MPELEFVLYTSSFCGACALTRDRIDLATDAVGAHRVTWREVNVAAHPDEAEREGIEVTPTVVLSRAGRGEVMRATGLPTTDQVLAAIAAHLD
;
A
#
# COMPACT_ATOMS: atom_id res chain seq x y z
N MET A 1 -5.24 3.67 -17.37
CA MET A 1 -4.29 3.18 -16.36
C MET A 1 -4.51 3.90 -15.05
N PRO A 2 -4.40 3.20 -13.92
CA PRO A 2 -4.46 3.88 -12.63
C PRO A 2 -3.31 4.87 -12.48
N GLU A 3 -3.58 5.99 -11.82
CA GLU A 3 -2.55 6.98 -11.51
C GLU A 3 -1.68 6.55 -10.34
N LEU A 4 -2.29 5.84 -9.38
CA LEU A 4 -1.63 5.43 -8.14
C LEU A 4 -1.78 3.93 -7.92
N GLU A 5 -0.76 3.34 -7.30
CA GLU A 5 -0.80 1.96 -6.84
C GLU A 5 -0.23 1.88 -5.43
N PHE A 6 -1.00 1.27 -4.51
CA PHE A 6 -0.47 0.85 -3.22
C PHE A 6 0.07 -0.55 -3.32
N VAL A 7 1.20 -0.79 -2.69
CA VAL A 7 1.70 -2.13 -2.42
C VAL A 7 1.75 -2.30 -0.91
N LEU A 8 1.02 -3.29 -0.41
CA LEU A 8 0.99 -3.64 1.00
C LEU A 8 1.88 -4.85 1.21
N TYR A 9 2.95 -4.67 1.98
CA TYR A 9 3.86 -5.77 2.37
C TYR A 9 3.42 -6.34 3.70
N THR A 10 3.16 -7.64 3.69
CA THR A 10 2.61 -8.35 4.85
C THR A 10 3.46 -9.55 5.23
N SER A 11 3.24 -10.06 6.44
CA SER A 11 3.78 -11.33 6.89
C SER A 11 2.64 -12.20 7.39
N SER A 12 2.93 -13.49 7.57
CA SER A 12 1.96 -14.44 8.14
C SER A 12 1.71 -14.11 9.61
N PHE A 13 0.49 -14.36 10.07
CA PHE A 13 0.08 -14.14 11.46
C PHE A 13 0.19 -12.67 11.92
N CYS A 14 -0.03 -11.75 11.01
CA CYS A 14 0.06 -10.33 11.28
C CYS A 14 -1.34 -9.72 11.36
N GLY A 15 -1.83 -9.47 12.58
CA GLY A 15 -3.16 -8.87 12.79
C GLY A 15 -3.24 -7.45 12.24
N ALA A 16 -2.18 -6.66 12.40
CA ALA A 16 -2.13 -5.31 11.86
C ALA A 16 -2.14 -5.31 10.33
N CYS A 17 -1.58 -6.35 9.69
CA CYS A 17 -1.63 -6.49 8.24
C CYS A 17 -3.06 -6.68 7.74
N ALA A 18 -3.86 -7.48 8.45
CA ALA A 18 -5.26 -7.69 8.08
C ALA A 18 -6.07 -6.39 8.16
N LEU A 19 -5.87 -5.61 9.23
CA LEU A 19 -6.54 -4.32 9.40
C LEU A 19 -6.08 -3.31 8.33
N THR A 20 -4.80 -3.29 8.01
CA THR A 20 -4.25 -2.41 6.98
C THR A 20 -4.86 -2.75 5.61
N ARG A 21 -4.96 -4.05 5.30
CA ARG A 21 -5.59 -4.52 4.07
C ARG A 21 -7.00 -3.98 3.93
N ASP A 22 -7.80 -4.10 4.99
CA ASP A 22 -9.19 -3.65 4.98
C ASP A 22 -9.30 -2.14 4.78
N ARG A 23 -8.41 -1.38 5.40
CA ARG A 23 -8.42 0.08 5.30
C ARG A 23 -7.98 0.58 3.92
N ILE A 24 -6.99 -0.07 3.32
CA ILE A 24 -6.57 0.25 1.95
C ILE A 24 -7.68 -0.10 0.97
N ASP A 25 -8.29 -1.27 1.12
CA ASP A 25 -9.38 -1.70 0.25
C ASP A 25 -10.55 -0.72 0.32
N LEU A 26 -10.95 -0.32 1.51
CA LEU A 26 -12.03 0.63 1.72
C LEU A 26 -11.72 1.99 1.07
N ALA A 27 -10.51 2.49 1.27
CA ALA A 27 -10.12 3.80 0.73
C ALA A 27 -10.01 3.77 -0.80
N THR A 28 -9.40 2.73 -1.37
CA THR A 28 -9.25 2.62 -2.82
C THR A 28 -10.59 2.39 -3.52
N ASP A 29 -11.48 1.64 -2.88
CA ASP A 29 -12.83 1.41 -3.39
C ASP A 29 -13.63 2.72 -3.44
N ALA A 30 -13.48 3.57 -2.43
CA ALA A 30 -14.15 4.86 -2.37
C ALA A 30 -13.69 5.82 -3.50
N VAL A 31 -12.44 5.74 -3.91
CA VAL A 31 -11.88 6.58 -4.99
C VAL A 31 -12.18 5.97 -6.37
N GLY A 32 -12.13 4.67 -6.47
CA GLY A 32 -12.37 3.93 -7.71
C GLY A 32 -11.11 3.29 -8.28
N ALA A 33 -11.24 2.03 -8.69
CA ALA A 33 -10.12 1.21 -9.16
C ALA A 33 -9.50 1.71 -10.46
N HIS A 34 -10.19 2.55 -11.20
CA HIS A 34 -9.65 3.14 -12.44
C HIS A 34 -8.60 4.23 -12.15
N ARG A 35 -8.58 4.76 -10.93
CA ARG A 35 -7.62 5.79 -10.51
C ARG A 35 -6.57 5.28 -9.56
N VAL A 36 -6.95 4.40 -8.63
CA VAL A 36 -6.09 3.85 -7.58
C VAL A 36 -6.31 2.36 -7.50
N THR A 37 -5.22 1.60 -7.57
CA THR A 37 -5.24 0.14 -7.37
C THR A 37 -4.33 -0.22 -6.20
N TRP A 38 -4.45 -1.45 -5.72
CA TRP A 38 -3.54 -1.96 -4.71
C TRP A 38 -3.31 -3.45 -4.87
N ARG A 39 -2.17 -3.90 -4.41
CA ARG A 39 -1.85 -5.33 -4.33
C ARG A 39 -1.16 -5.63 -3.01
N GLU A 40 -1.19 -6.88 -2.62
CA GLU A 40 -0.56 -7.36 -1.40
C GLU A 40 0.62 -8.27 -1.76
N VAL A 41 1.72 -8.11 -1.04
CA VAL A 41 2.93 -8.94 -1.19
C VAL A 41 3.28 -9.52 0.17
N ASN A 42 3.20 -10.84 0.32
CA ASN A 42 3.68 -11.52 1.51
C ASN A 42 5.20 -11.64 1.39
N VAL A 43 5.93 -11.12 2.38
CA VAL A 43 7.39 -11.04 2.31
C VAL A 43 8.06 -12.41 2.32
N ALA A 44 7.44 -13.42 2.92
CA ALA A 44 7.97 -14.78 2.92
C ALA A 44 7.76 -15.48 1.58
N ALA A 45 6.67 -15.16 0.88
CA ALA A 45 6.37 -15.70 -0.44
C ALA A 45 7.16 -15.00 -1.56
N HIS A 46 7.54 -13.74 -1.33
CA HIS A 46 8.25 -12.90 -2.31
C HIS A 46 9.46 -12.23 -1.67
N PRO A 47 10.44 -13.00 -1.17
CA PRO A 47 11.57 -12.42 -0.44
C PRO A 47 12.45 -11.53 -1.31
N ASP A 48 12.58 -11.83 -2.60
CA ASP A 48 13.41 -11.03 -3.51
C ASP A 48 12.82 -9.64 -3.70
N GLU A 49 11.51 -9.53 -3.85
CA GLU A 49 10.85 -8.24 -3.98
C GLU A 49 10.96 -7.45 -2.67
N ALA A 50 10.72 -8.10 -1.54
CA ALA A 50 10.81 -7.46 -0.22
C ALA A 50 12.21 -6.92 0.05
N GLU A 51 13.24 -7.68 -0.29
CA GLU A 51 14.62 -7.26 -0.13
C GLU A 51 14.97 -6.10 -1.05
N ARG A 52 14.58 -6.20 -2.32
CA ARG A 52 14.83 -5.16 -3.31
C ARG A 52 14.19 -3.83 -2.91
N GLU A 53 13.01 -3.88 -2.29
CA GLU A 53 12.28 -2.71 -1.83
C GLU A 53 12.66 -2.25 -0.42
N GLY A 54 13.57 -2.96 0.24
CA GLY A 54 14.07 -2.59 1.56
C GLY A 54 13.03 -2.74 2.68
N ILE A 55 12.15 -3.74 2.57
CA ILE A 55 11.10 -3.96 3.56
C ILE A 55 11.69 -4.64 4.79
N GLU A 56 11.67 -3.96 5.93
CA GLU A 56 12.24 -4.47 7.19
C GLU A 56 11.16 -4.84 8.21
N VAL A 57 9.99 -4.24 8.11
CA VAL A 57 8.89 -4.49 9.05
C VAL A 57 7.59 -4.68 8.27
N THR A 58 6.59 -5.33 8.88
CA THR A 58 5.26 -5.47 8.32
C THR A 58 4.21 -5.02 9.34
N PRO A 59 3.13 -4.37 8.92
CA PRO A 59 2.87 -3.96 7.56
C PRO A 59 3.71 -2.76 7.11
N THR A 60 4.09 -2.72 5.86
CA THR A 60 4.65 -1.55 5.21
C THR A 60 3.82 -1.26 3.96
N VAL A 61 3.45 -0.01 3.77
CA VAL A 61 2.66 0.43 2.62
C VAL A 61 3.51 1.35 1.78
N VAL A 62 3.61 1.04 0.49
CA VAL A 62 4.34 1.87 -0.48
C VAL A 62 3.33 2.38 -1.50
N LEU A 63 3.30 3.69 -1.69
CA LEU A 63 2.45 4.31 -2.70
C LEU A 63 3.33 4.77 -3.86
N SER A 64 2.98 4.31 -5.06
CA SER A 64 3.69 4.69 -6.28
C SER A 64 2.75 5.42 -7.22
N ARG A 65 3.31 6.35 -7.99
CA ARG A 65 2.58 7.10 -9.00
C ARG A 65 3.11 6.72 -10.38
N ALA A 66 2.19 6.50 -11.33
CA ALA A 66 2.54 6.17 -12.70
C ALA A 66 3.47 7.23 -13.28
N GLY A 67 4.60 6.81 -13.81
CA GLY A 67 5.61 7.70 -14.40
C GLY A 67 6.56 8.36 -13.41
N ARG A 68 6.35 8.17 -12.09
CA ARG A 68 7.22 8.77 -11.05
C ARG A 68 7.89 7.75 -10.14
N GLY A 69 7.26 6.58 -9.94
CA GLY A 69 7.71 5.61 -8.96
C GLY A 69 7.18 5.93 -7.56
N GLU A 70 7.91 5.51 -6.55
CA GLU A 70 7.49 5.65 -5.15
C GLU A 70 7.37 7.12 -4.75
N VAL A 71 6.21 7.49 -4.20
CA VAL A 71 5.95 8.86 -3.72
C VAL A 71 5.71 8.92 -2.22
N MET A 72 5.42 7.79 -1.58
CA MET A 72 5.23 7.73 -0.13
C MET A 72 5.48 6.31 0.36
N ARG A 73 5.95 6.21 1.60
CA ARG A 73 6.15 4.93 2.28
C ARG A 73 5.77 5.10 3.74
N ALA A 74 5.03 4.16 4.29
CA ALA A 74 4.62 4.19 5.70
C ALA A 74 4.73 2.80 6.30
N THR A 75 5.19 2.74 7.55
CA THR A 75 5.22 1.50 8.33
C THR A 75 4.14 1.57 9.42
N GLY A 76 3.68 0.40 9.86
CA GLY A 76 2.67 0.31 10.90
C GLY A 76 1.26 0.41 10.34
N LEU A 77 0.28 0.51 11.24
CA LEU A 77 -1.14 0.46 10.91
C LEU A 77 -1.69 1.88 10.65
N PRO A 78 -2.01 2.22 9.39
CA PRO A 78 -2.61 3.50 9.09
C PRO A 78 -4.09 3.53 9.43
N THR A 79 -4.66 4.72 9.62
CA THR A 79 -6.11 4.89 9.64
C THR A 79 -6.62 5.01 8.21
N THR A 80 -7.93 4.76 8.01
CA THR A 80 -8.56 4.96 6.71
C THR A 80 -8.39 6.42 6.24
N ASP A 81 -8.53 7.38 7.15
CA ASP A 81 -8.34 8.80 6.82
C ASP A 81 -6.93 9.10 6.37
N GLN A 82 -5.92 8.46 6.97
CA GLN A 82 -4.52 8.62 6.53
C GLN A 82 -4.31 8.07 5.11
N VAL A 83 -4.93 6.93 4.80
CA VAL A 83 -4.85 6.36 3.45
C VAL A 83 -5.52 7.28 2.43
N LEU A 84 -6.71 7.79 2.76
CA LEU A 84 -7.43 8.74 1.89
C LEU A 84 -6.64 10.04 1.70
N ALA A 85 -6.02 10.55 2.76
CA ALA A 85 -5.18 11.75 2.68
C ALA A 85 -3.96 11.54 1.77
N ALA A 86 -3.33 10.36 1.83
CA ALA A 86 -2.21 10.03 0.95
C ALA A 86 -2.65 10.00 -0.52
N ILE A 87 -3.82 9.42 -0.80
CA ILE A 87 -4.38 9.41 -2.15
C ILE A 87 -4.60 10.86 -2.62
N ALA A 88 -5.28 11.66 -1.81
CA ALA A 88 -5.59 13.05 -2.17
C ALA A 88 -4.33 13.89 -2.41
N ALA A 89 -3.27 13.64 -1.65
CA ALA A 89 -2.02 14.38 -1.79
C ALA A 89 -1.28 14.08 -3.10
N HIS A 90 -1.54 12.94 -3.71
CA HIS A 90 -0.78 12.47 -4.88
C HIS A 90 -1.63 12.28 -6.14
N LEU A 91 -2.93 12.43 -6.07
CA LEU A 91 -3.80 12.46 -7.26
C LEU A 91 -3.79 13.85 -7.89
N ASP A 92 -3.84 13.86 -9.18
CA ASP A 92 -4.07 15.10 -9.93
C ASP A 92 -5.56 15.34 -10.12
#